data_8cfc48624b5b4cdcdd95c0292bb9d9ce
#
_entry.id   8cfc48624b5b4cdcdd95c0292bb9d9ce
#
_cell.length_a   1.000
_cell.length_b   1.000
_cell.length_c   1.000
_cell.angle_alpha   90.00
_cell.angle_beta   90.00
_cell.angle_gamma   90.00
#
_symmetry.space_group_name_H-M   'P 1'
#
loop_
_entity.id
_entity.type
_entity.pdbx_description
1 polymer ?
#
loop_
_entity_poly.entity_id
_entity_poly.type
_entity_poly.pdbx_seq_one_letter_code
_entity_poly.pdbx_strand_id
1 'polypeptide(L)'
;MELAGKNAVVTGASSGIGAATVRKLREAGVRVAAGARRVERVDADVSLPLDVTDEASSTAFVEAAVAELGGIDILFNNAGLALGRVPFEDSTEDVEATVLHTNVDGVLRITRLCLPHVRDGGHIVFMGSIAGRQAYPHGASYIASKFAVRGFSYALREDLLGRPIRVTTVDAGLVETEFSLVRFGWDEEKADAVYEGLDPVTPDEVADCVLFALTRPLHVNLDEIVIKALAQSSGARVVRRDSA
;
A
#
# COMPACT_ATOMS: atom_id res chain seq x y z
N MET A 1 -1.48 8.78 19.59
CA MET A 1 -2.34 7.68 20.05
C MET A 1 -1.44 6.50 20.39
N GLU A 2 -1.73 5.77 21.45
CA GLU A 2 -1.03 4.54 21.78
C GLU A 2 -1.50 3.42 20.83
N LEU A 3 -0.56 2.62 20.33
CA LEU A 3 -0.84 1.53 19.40
C LEU A 3 -0.98 0.17 20.10
N ALA A 4 -0.37 0.01 21.27
CA ALA A 4 -0.43 -1.25 22.03
C ALA A 4 -1.88 -1.70 22.27
N GLY A 5 -2.15 -2.97 22.04
CA GLY A 5 -3.47 -3.58 22.16
C GLY A 5 -4.47 -3.26 21.05
N LYS A 6 -4.05 -2.55 19.99
CA LYS A 6 -4.84 -2.32 18.77
C LYS A 6 -4.79 -3.52 17.84
N ASN A 7 -5.77 -3.62 16.95
CA ASN A 7 -5.89 -4.68 15.95
C ASN A 7 -5.73 -4.09 14.54
N ALA A 8 -4.86 -4.68 13.75
CA ALA A 8 -4.60 -4.25 12.38
C ALA A 8 -4.88 -5.34 11.35
N VAL A 9 -5.40 -4.93 10.21
CA VAL A 9 -5.49 -5.73 8.98
C VAL A 9 -4.55 -5.13 7.95
N VAL A 10 -3.66 -5.95 7.36
CA VAL A 10 -2.66 -5.52 6.38
C VAL A 10 -2.74 -6.41 5.13
N THR A 11 -2.87 -5.80 3.95
CA THR A 11 -2.86 -6.53 2.67
C THR A 11 -1.50 -6.43 1.98
N GLY A 12 -1.11 -7.45 1.20
CA GLY A 12 0.15 -7.46 0.48
C GLY A 12 1.38 -7.56 1.39
N ALA A 13 1.27 -8.36 2.46
CA ALA A 13 2.25 -8.42 3.56
C ALA A 13 3.41 -9.40 3.33
N SER A 14 3.52 -10.06 2.17
CA SER A 14 4.56 -11.06 1.90
C SER A 14 5.95 -10.49 1.60
N SER A 15 6.06 -9.19 1.36
CA SER A 15 7.34 -8.52 1.06
C SER A 15 7.25 -7.00 1.19
N GLY A 16 8.38 -6.32 1.07
CA GLY A 16 8.48 -4.86 0.93
C GLY A 16 7.79 -4.08 2.06
N ILE A 17 7.04 -3.04 1.67
CA ILE A 17 6.40 -2.10 2.60
C ILE A 17 5.38 -2.80 3.52
N GLY A 18 4.62 -3.74 2.97
CA GLY A 18 3.62 -4.50 3.76
C GLY A 18 4.27 -5.30 4.88
N ALA A 19 5.32 -6.06 4.56
CA ALA A 19 6.07 -6.85 5.55
C ALA A 19 6.75 -5.94 6.61
N ALA A 20 7.37 -4.85 6.19
CA ALA A 20 7.99 -3.88 7.10
C ALA A 20 6.95 -3.24 8.04
N THR A 21 5.76 -2.90 7.50
CA THR A 21 4.67 -2.34 8.32
C THR A 21 4.13 -3.35 9.32
N VAL A 22 3.92 -4.62 8.93
CA VAL A 22 3.52 -5.69 9.85
C VAL A 22 4.50 -5.81 11.00
N ARG A 23 5.79 -5.90 10.70
CA ARG A 23 6.84 -6.00 11.72
C ARG A 23 6.80 -4.82 12.70
N LYS A 24 6.78 -3.59 12.20
CA LYS A 24 6.76 -2.38 13.05
C LYS A 24 5.47 -2.24 13.87
N LEU A 25 4.32 -2.64 13.33
CA LEU A 25 3.06 -2.67 14.08
C LEU A 25 3.13 -3.66 15.24
N ARG A 26 3.66 -4.86 15.02
CA ARG A 26 3.85 -5.86 16.07
C ARG A 26 4.83 -5.40 17.14
N GLU A 27 5.95 -4.78 16.75
CA GLU A 27 6.91 -4.14 17.67
C GLU A 27 6.24 -3.05 18.54
N ALA A 28 5.24 -2.35 17.99
CA ALA A 28 4.43 -1.37 18.71
C ALA A 28 3.29 -1.98 19.55
N GLY A 29 3.21 -3.32 19.66
CA GLY A 29 2.21 -4.03 20.44
C GLY A 29 0.82 -4.14 19.77
N VAL A 30 0.75 -3.97 18.46
CA VAL A 30 -0.47 -4.17 17.67
C VAL A 30 -0.59 -5.65 17.31
N ARG A 31 -1.78 -6.23 17.45
CA ARG A 31 -2.09 -7.56 16.95
C ARG A 31 -2.47 -7.46 15.45
N VAL A 32 -1.75 -8.18 14.60
CA VAL A 32 -1.86 -8.03 13.14
C VAL A 32 -2.39 -9.28 12.48
N ALA A 33 -3.50 -9.17 11.74
CA ALA A 33 -3.91 -10.12 10.71
C ALA A 33 -3.44 -9.61 9.34
N ALA A 34 -2.65 -10.40 8.63
CA ALA A 34 -2.07 -9.98 7.38
C ALA A 34 -2.26 -11.02 6.29
N GLY A 35 -2.45 -10.54 5.05
CA GLY A 35 -2.73 -11.40 3.91
C GLY A 35 -1.89 -11.12 2.68
N ALA A 36 -1.60 -12.18 1.95
CA ALA A 36 -0.97 -12.15 0.64
C ALA A 36 -1.22 -13.44 -0.13
N ARG A 37 -0.96 -13.43 -1.45
CA ARG A 37 -0.98 -14.66 -2.26
C ARG A 37 0.08 -15.66 -1.83
N ARG A 38 1.27 -15.17 -1.43
CA ARG A 38 2.39 -15.96 -0.89
C ARG A 38 2.32 -15.96 0.63
N VAL A 39 1.28 -16.62 1.19
CA VAL A 39 1.00 -16.61 2.62
C VAL A 39 2.15 -17.19 3.46
N GLU A 40 2.92 -18.11 2.91
CA GLU A 40 4.10 -18.71 3.54
C GLU A 40 5.23 -17.72 3.86
N ARG A 41 5.16 -16.51 3.26
CA ARG A 41 6.10 -15.41 3.51
C ARG A 41 5.54 -14.33 4.44
N VAL A 42 4.33 -14.50 4.92
CA VAL A 42 3.69 -13.52 5.83
C VAL A 42 4.06 -13.86 7.27
N ASP A 43 4.77 -12.97 7.94
CA ASP A 43 5.10 -13.07 9.37
C ASP A 43 4.22 -12.12 10.19
N ALA A 44 3.03 -12.59 10.54
CA ALA A 44 2.04 -11.85 11.33
C ALA A 44 1.49 -12.72 12.47
N ASP A 45 0.71 -12.12 13.39
CA ASP A 45 0.05 -12.89 14.46
C ASP A 45 -1.02 -13.82 13.85
N VAL A 46 -1.64 -13.38 12.75
CA VAL A 46 -2.58 -14.17 11.95
C VAL A 46 -2.20 -14.02 10.48
N SER A 47 -1.62 -15.04 9.88
CA SER A 47 -1.24 -15.05 8.46
C SER A 47 -2.29 -15.80 7.64
N LEU A 48 -2.87 -15.14 6.64
CA LEU A 48 -4.01 -15.63 5.86
C LEU A 48 -3.75 -15.53 4.35
N PRO A 49 -4.22 -16.48 3.54
CA PRO A 49 -4.16 -16.36 2.08
C PRO A 49 -5.08 -15.21 1.63
N LEU A 50 -4.60 -14.40 0.67
CA LEU A 50 -5.37 -13.30 0.11
C LEU A 50 -4.96 -13.04 -1.33
N ASP A 51 -5.92 -13.15 -2.24
CA ASP A 51 -5.89 -12.50 -3.54
C ASP A 51 -6.95 -11.40 -3.58
N VAL A 52 -6.53 -10.15 -3.62
CA VAL A 52 -7.45 -9.00 -3.63
C VAL A 52 -8.27 -8.87 -4.91
N THR A 53 -7.87 -9.58 -5.98
CA THR A 53 -8.61 -9.60 -7.26
C THR A 53 -9.77 -10.58 -7.24
N ASP A 54 -9.75 -11.55 -6.34
CA ASP A 54 -10.78 -12.56 -6.16
C ASP A 54 -11.73 -12.20 -5.00
N GLU A 55 -13.03 -12.19 -5.26
CA GLU A 55 -14.05 -11.80 -4.29
C GLU A 55 -14.18 -12.82 -3.15
N ALA A 56 -14.15 -14.11 -3.47
CA ALA A 56 -14.29 -15.17 -2.47
C ALA A 56 -13.07 -15.19 -1.54
N SER A 57 -11.86 -15.05 -2.09
CA SER A 57 -10.61 -14.92 -1.32
C SER A 57 -10.65 -13.71 -0.40
N SER A 58 -11.07 -12.55 -0.91
CA SER A 58 -11.18 -11.31 -0.13
C SER A 58 -12.18 -11.43 1.01
N THR A 59 -13.33 -12.03 0.75
CA THR A 59 -14.39 -12.27 1.77
C THR A 59 -13.89 -13.21 2.86
N ALA A 60 -13.35 -14.36 2.48
CA ALA A 60 -12.81 -15.35 3.44
C ALA A 60 -11.68 -14.76 4.30
N PHE A 61 -10.79 -13.95 3.68
CA PHE A 61 -9.73 -13.26 4.40
C PHE A 61 -10.27 -12.31 5.48
N VAL A 62 -11.22 -11.44 5.10
CA VAL A 62 -11.78 -10.45 6.06
C VAL A 62 -12.57 -11.13 7.16
N GLU A 63 -13.40 -12.13 6.83
CA GLU A 63 -14.15 -12.90 7.84
C GLU A 63 -13.23 -13.57 8.85
N ALA A 64 -12.17 -14.25 8.38
CA ALA A 64 -11.19 -14.90 9.25
C ALA A 64 -10.42 -13.87 10.09
N ALA A 65 -9.96 -12.76 9.50
CA ALA A 65 -9.27 -11.70 10.23
C ALA A 65 -10.14 -11.09 11.33
N VAL A 66 -11.41 -10.82 11.03
CA VAL A 66 -12.37 -10.27 12.01
C VAL A 66 -12.70 -11.28 13.10
N ALA A 67 -12.86 -12.56 12.77
CA ALA A 67 -13.09 -13.62 13.78
C ALA A 67 -11.93 -13.72 14.78
N GLU A 68 -10.71 -13.62 14.29
CA GLU A 68 -9.49 -13.68 15.10
C GLU A 68 -9.25 -12.39 15.93
N LEU A 69 -9.48 -11.22 15.34
CA LEU A 69 -9.18 -9.93 15.97
C LEU A 69 -10.35 -9.37 16.80
N GLY A 70 -11.59 -9.77 16.52
CA GLY A 70 -12.79 -9.23 17.15
C GLY A 70 -13.12 -7.79 16.73
N GLY A 71 -12.47 -7.25 15.70
CA GLY A 71 -12.69 -5.92 15.14
C GLY A 71 -11.38 -5.26 14.69
N ILE A 72 -11.49 -4.18 13.93
CA ILE A 72 -10.37 -3.54 13.24
C ILE A 72 -10.16 -2.13 13.77
N ASP A 73 -8.97 -1.82 14.28
CA ASP A 73 -8.55 -0.46 14.63
C ASP A 73 -7.76 0.19 13.47
N ILE A 74 -7.02 -0.62 12.69
CA ILE A 74 -6.16 -0.17 11.62
C ILE A 74 -6.40 -1.05 10.40
N LEU A 75 -6.70 -0.44 9.26
CA LEU A 75 -6.70 -1.10 7.95
C LEU A 75 -5.59 -0.49 7.09
N PHE A 76 -4.61 -1.29 6.68
CA PHE A 76 -3.60 -0.87 5.72
C PHE A 76 -3.79 -1.59 4.38
N ASN A 77 -4.39 -0.88 3.43
CA ASN A 77 -4.52 -1.29 2.03
C ASN A 77 -3.19 -1.08 1.31
N ASN A 78 -2.32 -2.09 1.35
CA ASN A 78 -0.98 -2.02 0.76
C ASN A 78 -0.83 -2.90 -0.49
N ALA A 79 -1.63 -3.95 -0.66
CA ALA A 79 -1.56 -4.80 -1.85
C ALA A 79 -1.66 -3.98 -3.13
N GLY A 80 -0.70 -4.16 -4.03
CA GLY A 80 -0.63 -3.45 -5.29
C GLY A 80 0.57 -3.86 -6.12
N LEU A 81 0.51 -3.59 -7.41
CA LEU A 81 1.58 -3.89 -8.36
C LEU A 81 1.63 -2.87 -9.51
N ALA A 82 2.70 -2.93 -10.27
CA ALA A 82 2.79 -2.38 -11.62
C ALA A 82 3.35 -3.45 -12.56
N LEU A 83 2.96 -3.40 -13.81
CA LEU A 83 3.45 -4.30 -14.87
C LEU A 83 3.93 -3.47 -16.05
N GLY A 84 5.10 -3.83 -16.58
CA GLY A 84 5.71 -3.18 -17.71
C GLY A 84 6.08 -1.71 -17.50
N ARG A 85 6.80 -1.18 -18.47
CA ARG A 85 7.12 0.24 -18.63
C ARG A 85 7.35 0.51 -20.11
N VAL A 86 6.26 0.57 -20.86
CA VAL A 86 6.24 0.73 -22.33
C VAL A 86 5.35 1.92 -22.72
N PRO A 87 5.51 2.51 -23.90
CA PRO A 87 4.53 3.43 -24.47
C PRO A 87 3.12 2.83 -24.42
N PHE A 88 2.09 3.66 -24.31
CA PHE A 88 0.72 3.16 -24.12
C PHE A 88 0.24 2.31 -25.30
N GLU A 89 0.62 2.68 -26.52
CA GLU A 89 0.32 1.92 -27.75
C GLU A 89 0.92 0.50 -27.77
N ASP A 90 1.96 0.24 -26.96
CA ASP A 90 2.60 -1.07 -26.81
C ASP A 90 2.10 -1.84 -25.58
N SER A 91 1.20 -1.25 -24.79
CA SER A 91 0.56 -1.92 -23.66
C SER A 91 -0.49 -2.91 -24.15
N THR A 92 -0.87 -3.85 -23.29
CA THR A 92 -1.96 -4.79 -23.59
C THR A 92 -3.10 -4.63 -22.58
N GLU A 93 -4.32 -4.93 -23.06
CA GLU A 93 -5.52 -4.88 -22.21
C GLU A 93 -5.40 -5.78 -20.96
N ASP A 94 -4.75 -6.95 -21.08
CA ASP A 94 -4.51 -7.85 -19.96
C ASP A 94 -3.60 -7.24 -18.88
N VAL A 95 -2.55 -6.53 -19.29
CA VAL A 95 -1.64 -5.82 -18.38
C VAL A 95 -2.40 -4.70 -17.66
N GLU A 96 -3.16 -3.91 -18.41
CA GLU A 96 -3.95 -2.81 -17.86
C GLU A 96 -5.01 -3.30 -16.89
N ALA A 97 -5.78 -4.33 -17.29
CA ALA A 97 -6.79 -4.97 -16.45
C ALA A 97 -6.16 -5.51 -15.16
N THR A 98 -5.04 -6.22 -15.23
CA THR A 98 -4.37 -6.77 -14.05
C THR A 98 -3.96 -5.66 -13.06
N VAL A 99 -3.42 -4.55 -13.55
CA VAL A 99 -3.04 -3.40 -12.71
C VAL A 99 -4.26 -2.76 -12.08
N LEU A 100 -5.34 -2.51 -12.85
CA LEU A 100 -6.56 -1.88 -12.34
C LEU A 100 -7.30 -2.79 -11.37
N HIS A 101 -7.49 -4.07 -11.69
CA HIS A 101 -8.15 -5.04 -10.81
C HIS A 101 -7.41 -5.20 -9.48
N THR A 102 -6.07 -5.18 -9.49
CA THR A 102 -5.30 -5.28 -8.24
C THR A 102 -5.35 -3.98 -7.45
N ASN A 103 -4.99 -2.86 -8.09
CA ASN A 103 -4.72 -1.59 -7.39
C ASN A 103 -5.98 -0.78 -7.09
N VAL A 104 -7.06 -1.00 -7.82
CA VAL A 104 -8.32 -0.24 -7.67
C VAL A 104 -9.42 -1.16 -7.14
N ASP A 105 -9.85 -2.15 -7.91
CA ASP A 105 -10.97 -3.01 -7.51
C ASP A 105 -10.68 -3.75 -6.20
N GLY A 106 -9.44 -4.27 -6.05
CA GLY A 106 -8.98 -4.91 -4.83
C GLY A 106 -9.01 -3.98 -3.61
N VAL A 107 -8.56 -2.74 -3.77
CA VAL A 107 -8.59 -1.73 -2.69
C VAL A 107 -10.03 -1.39 -2.30
N LEU A 108 -10.91 -1.15 -3.29
CA LEU A 108 -12.32 -0.87 -3.05
C LEU A 108 -13.01 -2.04 -2.34
N ARG A 109 -12.76 -3.28 -2.79
CA ARG A 109 -13.34 -4.51 -2.25
C ARG A 109 -12.92 -4.71 -0.78
N ILE A 110 -11.62 -4.71 -0.50
CA ILE A 110 -11.11 -4.89 0.86
C ILE A 110 -11.63 -3.79 1.78
N THR A 111 -11.60 -2.55 1.34
CA THR A 111 -12.12 -1.42 2.14
C THR A 111 -13.60 -1.62 2.46
N ARG A 112 -14.43 -1.99 1.48
CA ARG A 112 -15.87 -2.22 1.66
C ARG A 112 -16.14 -3.37 2.64
N LEU A 113 -15.41 -4.47 2.53
CA LEU A 113 -15.55 -5.62 3.43
C LEU A 113 -15.09 -5.31 4.86
N CYS A 114 -13.99 -4.57 5.03
CA CYS A 114 -13.46 -4.22 6.35
C CYS A 114 -14.26 -3.11 7.05
N LEU A 115 -14.84 -2.16 6.32
CA LEU A 115 -15.42 -0.92 6.86
C LEU A 115 -16.51 -1.13 7.94
N PRO A 116 -17.40 -2.13 7.85
CA PRO A 116 -18.38 -2.43 8.91
C PRO A 116 -17.72 -2.86 10.24
N HIS A 117 -16.48 -3.34 10.19
CA HIS A 117 -15.74 -3.85 11.34
C HIS A 117 -14.70 -2.86 11.87
N VAL A 118 -14.53 -1.71 11.20
CA VAL A 118 -13.64 -0.64 11.68
C VAL A 118 -14.29 0.06 12.86
N ARG A 119 -13.59 0.02 14.01
CA ARG A 119 -14.03 0.62 15.27
C ARG A 119 -13.96 2.14 15.24
N ASP A 120 -14.73 2.78 16.10
CA ASP A 120 -14.59 4.20 16.38
C ASP A 120 -13.18 4.51 16.91
N GLY A 121 -12.57 5.57 16.39
CA GLY A 121 -11.16 5.90 16.58
C GLY A 121 -10.21 5.16 15.63
N GLY A 122 -10.74 4.36 14.72
CA GLY A 122 -9.98 3.61 13.72
C GLY A 122 -9.28 4.48 12.68
N HIS A 123 -8.43 3.83 11.88
CA HIS A 123 -7.66 4.49 10.84
C HIS A 123 -7.51 3.60 9.61
N ILE A 124 -7.93 4.10 8.46
CA ILE A 124 -7.75 3.45 7.16
C ILE A 124 -6.58 4.13 6.46
N VAL A 125 -5.55 3.36 6.13
CA VAL A 125 -4.35 3.83 5.43
C VAL A 125 -4.28 3.15 4.06
N PHE A 126 -3.99 3.93 3.04
CA PHE A 126 -3.78 3.46 1.68
C PHE A 126 -2.32 3.62 1.27
N MET A 127 -1.73 2.59 0.67
CA MET A 127 -0.46 2.72 -0.02
C MET A 127 -0.67 3.41 -1.36
N GLY A 128 -0.43 4.70 -1.33
CA GLY A 128 -0.44 5.55 -2.50
C GLY A 128 0.87 5.47 -3.29
N SER A 129 1.14 6.50 -4.06
CA SER A 129 2.39 6.72 -4.79
C SER A 129 2.46 8.16 -5.25
N ILE A 130 3.67 8.69 -5.47
CA ILE A 130 3.83 9.94 -6.22
C ILE A 130 3.24 9.82 -7.64
N ALA A 131 3.07 8.61 -8.17
CA ALA A 131 2.34 8.33 -9.41
C ALA A 131 0.84 8.70 -9.34
N GLY A 132 0.25 8.81 -8.16
CA GLY A 132 -1.10 9.33 -7.93
C GLY A 132 -1.17 10.86 -7.89
N ARG A 133 -0.05 11.54 -8.08
CA ARG A 133 0.09 13.00 -8.01
C ARG A 133 0.65 13.60 -9.31
N GLN A 134 1.52 12.88 -9.97
CA GLN A 134 2.25 13.35 -11.15
C GLN A 134 2.41 12.20 -12.14
N ALA A 135 2.18 12.49 -13.41
CA ALA A 135 2.45 11.54 -14.50
C ALA A 135 3.94 11.48 -14.85
N TYR A 136 4.34 10.33 -15.39
CA TYR A 136 5.65 10.10 -15.99
C TYR A 136 5.50 9.19 -17.21
N PRO A 137 6.45 9.21 -18.16
CA PRO A 137 6.37 8.39 -19.37
C PRO A 137 6.30 6.88 -19.07
N HIS A 138 5.52 6.15 -19.85
CA HIS A 138 5.43 4.69 -19.82
C HIS A 138 4.88 4.09 -18.51
N GLY A 139 3.93 4.79 -17.89
CA GLY A 139 3.32 4.33 -16.64
C GLY A 139 1.78 4.45 -16.62
N ALA A 140 1.12 4.49 -17.78
CA ALA A 140 -0.27 4.90 -17.94
C ALA A 140 -1.24 4.17 -16.97
N SER A 141 -1.32 2.85 -17.03
CA SER A 141 -2.24 2.05 -16.18
C SER A 141 -1.94 2.19 -14.69
N TYR A 142 -0.65 2.15 -14.33
CA TYR A 142 -0.25 2.32 -12.93
C TYR A 142 -0.55 3.72 -12.41
N ILE A 143 -0.24 4.76 -13.19
CA ILE A 143 -0.58 6.16 -12.86
C ILE A 143 -2.09 6.29 -12.67
N ALA A 144 -2.89 5.82 -13.64
CA ALA A 144 -4.35 5.85 -13.55
C ALA A 144 -4.85 5.17 -12.26
N SER A 145 -4.31 3.99 -11.93
CA SER A 145 -4.68 3.27 -10.71
C SER A 145 -4.36 4.05 -9.43
N LYS A 146 -3.20 4.73 -9.37
CA LYS A 146 -2.79 5.48 -8.17
C LYS A 146 -3.53 6.82 -8.03
N PHE A 147 -3.91 7.47 -9.13
CA PHE A 147 -4.86 8.59 -9.10
C PHE A 147 -6.23 8.14 -8.61
N ALA A 148 -6.73 6.96 -9.04
CA ALA A 148 -7.98 6.40 -8.57
C ALA A 148 -7.97 6.14 -7.05
N VAL A 149 -6.91 5.52 -6.51
CA VAL A 149 -6.75 5.29 -5.06
C VAL A 149 -6.77 6.60 -4.29
N ARG A 150 -6.05 7.62 -4.77
CA ARG A 150 -6.04 8.96 -4.15
C ARG A 150 -7.42 9.60 -4.19
N GLY A 151 -8.10 9.59 -5.34
CA GLY A 151 -9.49 10.10 -5.45
C GLY A 151 -10.45 9.37 -4.52
N PHE A 152 -10.34 8.04 -4.45
CA PHE A 152 -11.15 7.22 -3.55
C PHE A 152 -10.90 7.55 -2.07
N SER A 153 -9.65 7.80 -1.66
CA SER A 153 -9.35 8.14 -0.27
C SER A 153 -10.03 9.44 0.17
N TYR A 154 -10.08 10.43 -0.70
CA TYR A 154 -10.81 11.69 -0.44
C TYR A 154 -12.31 11.45 -0.37
N ALA A 155 -12.89 10.72 -1.34
CA ALA A 155 -14.33 10.42 -1.33
C ALA A 155 -14.73 9.64 -0.07
N LEU A 156 -13.94 8.61 0.31
CA LEU A 156 -14.19 7.87 1.54
C LEU A 156 -14.09 8.75 2.79
N ARG A 157 -13.18 9.72 2.81
CA ARG A 157 -13.06 10.69 3.92
C ARG A 157 -14.31 11.55 4.06
N GLU A 158 -14.93 11.96 2.94
CA GLU A 158 -16.23 12.68 2.95
C GLU A 158 -17.37 11.76 3.44
N ASP A 159 -17.44 10.53 2.95
CA ASP A 159 -18.46 9.56 3.36
C ASP A 159 -18.39 9.21 4.85
N LEU A 160 -17.19 9.28 5.44
CA LEU A 160 -16.94 9.00 6.86
C LEU A 160 -17.03 10.25 7.75
N LEU A 161 -17.39 11.42 7.19
CA LEU A 161 -17.54 12.63 7.99
C LEU A 161 -18.62 12.42 9.07
N GLY A 162 -18.26 12.70 10.33
CA GLY A 162 -19.12 12.43 11.50
C GLY A 162 -18.87 11.07 12.16
N ARG A 163 -18.15 10.14 11.50
CA ARG A 163 -17.58 8.94 12.16
C ARG A 163 -16.15 9.24 12.59
N PRO A 164 -15.73 8.84 13.79
CA PRO A 164 -14.37 9.09 14.26
C PRO A 164 -13.36 8.11 13.62
N ILE A 165 -13.34 8.04 12.28
CA ILE A 165 -12.42 7.20 11.50
C ILE A 165 -11.55 8.12 10.65
N ARG A 166 -10.23 7.94 10.74
CA ARG A 166 -9.25 8.68 9.96
C ARG A 166 -8.96 7.96 8.65
N VAL A 167 -8.61 8.72 7.63
CA VAL A 167 -8.21 8.20 6.32
C VAL A 167 -6.93 8.90 5.89
N THR A 168 -5.89 8.13 5.52
CA THR A 168 -4.58 8.65 5.11
C THR A 168 -4.08 7.91 3.87
N THR A 169 -3.47 8.62 2.92
CA THR A 169 -2.59 7.99 1.92
C THR A 169 -1.12 8.23 2.28
N VAL A 170 -0.29 7.20 2.08
CA VAL A 170 1.17 7.34 2.13
C VAL A 170 1.68 7.19 0.70
N ASP A 171 2.13 8.30 0.13
CA ASP A 171 2.52 8.42 -1.28
C ASP A 171 4.05 8.31 -1.41
N ALA A 172 4.54 7.10 -1.65
CA ALA A 172 5.97 6.87 -1.78
C ALA A 172 6.49 7.11 -3.21
N GLY A 173 7.74 7.55 -3.29
CA GLY A 173 8.55 7.59 -4.50
C GLY A 173 9.18 6.24 -4.82
N LEU A 174 10.47 6.27 -5.19
CA LEU A 174 11.26 5.05 -5.41
C LEU A 174 11.60 4.40 -4.07
N VAL A 175 11.04 3.21 -3.86
CA VAL A 175 11.29 2.36 -2.69
C VAL A 175 11.89 1.06 -3.18
N GLU A 176 13.04 0.68 -2.66
CA GLU A 176 13.71 -0.57 -3.05
C GLU A 176 12.97 -1.78 -2.46
N THR A 177 12.29 -2.52 -3.32
CA THR A 177 11.48 -3.69 -2.97
C THR A 177 11.37 -4.65 -4.16
N GLU A 178 10.75 -5.82 -3.95
CA GLU A 178 10.36 -6.72 -5.05
C GLU A 178 9.40 -6.09 -6.08
N PHE A 179 8.89 -4.88 -5.83
CA PHE A 179 7.97 -4.19 -6.74
C PHE A 179 8.58 -3.98 -8.14
N SER A 180 9.86 -3.61 -8.22
CA SER A 180 10.55 -3.45 -9.49
C SER A 180 10.77 -4.79 -10.19
N LEU A 181 11.06 -5.87 -9.46
CA LEU A 181 11.15 -7.22 -10.02
C LEU A 181 9.82 -7.64 -10.66
N VAL A 182 8.71 -7.48 -9.92
CA VAL A 182 7.37 -7.77 -10.43
C VAL A 182 7.05 -6.93 -11.66
N ARG A 183 7.37 -5.64 -11.63
CA ARG A 183 7.13 -4.70 -12.73
C ARG A 183 7.81 -5.12 -14.02
N PHE A 184 9.02 -5.65 -13.94
CA PHE A 184 9.83 -6.05 -15.09
C PHE A 184 9.81 -7.56 -15.35
N GLY A 185 8.83 -8.30 -14.80
CA GLY A 185 8.67 -9.73 -15.05
C GLY A 185 9.83 -10.56 -14.54
N TRP A 186 10.41 -10.17 -13.38
CA TRP A 186 11.57 -10.80 -12.73
C TRP A 186 12.89 -10.63 -13.50
N ASP A 187 12.98 -9.64 -14.35
CA ASP A 187 14.23 -9.19 -14.98
C ASP A 187 15.02 -8.37 -13.96
N GLU A 188 16.01 -9.00 -13.32
CA GLU A 188 16.81 -8.40 -12.24
C GLU A 188 17.61 -7.20 -12.73
N GLU A 189 18.20 -7.27 -13.94
CA GLU A 189 18.99 -6.18 -14.50
C GLU A 189 18.15 -4.90 -14.65
N LYS A 190 16.94 -5.01 -15.18
CA LYS A 190 16.02 -3.88 -15.30
C LYS A 190 15.51 -3.39 -13.96
N ALA A 191 15.31 -4.28 -13.01
CA ALA A 191 14.86 -3.92 -11.67
C ALA A 191 15.93 -3.14 -10.91
N ASP A 192 17.19 -3.59 -10.95
CA ASP A 192 18.34 -2.96 -10.28
C ASP A 192 18.68 -1.61 -10.92
N ALA A 193 18.59 -1.49 -12.25
CA ALA A 193 18.81 -0.23 -12.96
C ALA A 193 17.87 0.90 -12.51
N VAL A 194 16.72 0.59 -11.90
CA VAL A 194 15.82 1.60 -11.30
C VAL A 194 16.52 2.35 -10.18
N TYR A 195 17.35 1.68 -9.39
CA TYR A 195 17.98 2.21 -8.18
C TYR A 195 19.44 2.61 -8.36
N GLU A 196 20.05 2.28 -9.49
CA GLU A 196 21.44 2.59 -9.77
C GLU A 196 21.76 4.07 -9.56
N GLY A 197 22.82 4.36 -8.82
CA GLY A 197 23.27 5.72 -8.49
C GLY A 197 22.34 6.49 -7.54
N LEU A 198 21.42 5.81 -6.84
CA LEU A 198 20.49 6.39 -5.87
C LEU A 198 20.68 5.78 -4.47
N ASP A 199 20.26 6.56 -3.47
CA ASP A 199 19.88 6.06 -2.16
C ASP A 199 18.34 6.07 -2.13
N PRO A 200 17.67 4.95 -2.48
CA PRO A 200 16.21 4.89 -2.52
C PRO A 200 15.64 4.92 -1.10
N VAL A 201 14.36 5.26 -0.99
CA VAL A 201 13.63 5.08 0.27
C VAL A 201 13.54 3.57 0.56
N THR A 202 13.68 3.22 1.81
CA THR A 202 13.54 1.83 2.28
C THR A 202 12.08 1.52 2.66
N PRO A 203 11.68 0.23 2.66
CA PRO A 203 10.37 -0.19 3.18
C PRO A 203 10.13 0.25 4.63
N ASP A 204 11.18 0.25 5.44
CA ASP A 204 11.12 0.65 6.85
C ASP A 204 10.80 2.13 7.03
N GLU A 205 11.38 3.01 6.21
CA GLU A 205 11.10 4.44 6.24
C GLU A 205 9.66 4.75 5.81
N VAL A 206 9.10 3.97 4.87
CA VAL A 206 7.68 4.08 4.52
C VAL A 206 6.80 3.60 5.67
N ALA A 207 7.16 2.49 6.31
CA ALA A 207 6.45 1.98 7.48
C ALA A 207 6.49 2.98 8.65
N ASP A 208 7.60 3.71 8.85
CA ASP A 208 7.67 4.81 9.83
C ASP A 208 6.68 5.93 9.53
N CYS A 209 6.47 6.27 8.26
CA CYS A 209 5.44 7.23 7.86
C CYS A 209 4.03 6.72 8.18
N VAL A 210 3.76 5.42 7.99
CA VAL A 210 2.48 4.80 8.40
C VAL A 210 2.30 4.92 9.91
N LEU A 211 3.28 4.52 10.72
CA LEU A 211 3.21 4.63 12.18
C LEU A 211 3.08 6.07 12.65
N PHE A 212 3.77 7.02 11.99
CA PHE A 212 3.64 8.44 12.26
C PHE A 212 2.18 8.90 12.09
N ALA A 213 1.50 8.51 11.01
CA ALA A 213 0.09 8.84 10.81
C ALA A 213 -0.79 8.23 11.90
N LEU A 214 -0.57 6.95 12.22
CA LEU A 214 -1.36 6.21 13.20
C LEU A 214 -1.26 6.81 14.61
N THR A 215 -0.11 7.34 15.00
CA THR A 215 0.15 7.86 16.35
C THR A 215 -0.32 9.29 16.56
N ARG A 216 -0.83 9.99 15.56
CA ARG A 216 -1.38 11.35 15.75
C ARG A 216 -2.61 11.32 16.67
N PRO A 217 -2.91 12.43 17.38
CA PRO A 217 -4.13 12.56 18.17
C PRO A 217 -5.38 12.26 17.33
N LEU A 218 -6.43 11.68 17.95
CA LEU A 218 -7.64 11.23 17.25
C LEU A 218 -8.36 12.31 16.45
N HIS A 219 -8.28 13.57 16.90
CA HIS A 219 -8.89 14.71 16.20
C HIS A 219 -8.07 15.21 15.00
N VAL A 220 -6.88 14.63 14.78
CA VAL A 220 -5.98 15.01 13.66
C VAL A 220 -6.05 13.95 12.59
N ASN A 221 -6.48 14.31 11.38
CA ASN A 221 -6.35 13.50 10.18
C ASN A 221 -5.18 14.04 9.35
N LEU A 222 -4.28 13.18 8.96
CA LEU A 222 -3.27 13.49 7.94
C LEU A 222 -3.81 12.90 6.63
N ASP A 223 -4.25 13.74 5.71
CA ASP A 223 -4.83 13.26 4.46
C ASP A 223 -3.79 12.56 3.60
N GLU A 224 -2.59 13.13 3.53
CA GLU A 224 -1.51 12.61 2.69
C GLU A 224 -0.14 12.78 3.36
N ILE A 225 0.69 11.76 3.23
CA ILE A 225 2.14 11.81 3.54
C ILE A 225 2.89 11.48 2.27
N VAL A 226 3.75 12.38 1.81
CA VAL A 226 4.58 12.16 0.61
C VAL A 226 6.01 11.95 1.04
N ILE A 227 6.58 10.79 0.72
CA ILE A 227 7.97 10.43 1.00
C ILE A 227 8.71 10.09 -0.30
N LYS A 228 9.88 10.70 -0.49
CA LYS A 228 10.75 10.46 -1.65
C LYS A 228 12.21 10.42 -1.22
N ALA A 229 13.04 9.72 -1.97
CA ALA A 229 14.48 9.89 -1.88
C ALA A 229 14.87 11.36 -2.10
N LEU A 230 15.89 11.84 -1.41
CA LEU A 230 16.36 13.23 -1.55
C LEU A 230 16.69 13.57 -3.01
N ALA A 231 17.26 12.61 -3.73
CA ALA A 231 17.62 12.76 -5.14
C ALA A 231 16.44 12.67 -6.12
N GLN A 232 15.20 12.44 -5.63
CA GLN A 232 14.01 12.31 -6.47
C GLN A 232 13.05 13.49 -6.28
N SER A 233 12.81 14.27 -7.34
CA SER A 233 11.81 15.35 -7.32
C SER A 233 10.44 14.93 -7.83
N SER A 234 10.38 13.99 -8.80
CA SER A 234 9.14 13.48 -9.40
C SER A 234 9.27 12.03 -9.85
N GLY A 235 8.21 11.44 -10.40
CA GLY A 235 8.26 10.10 -11.00
C GLY A 235 9.19 9.98 -12.21
N ALA A 236 9.51 11.11 -12.87
CA ALA A 236 10.37 11.16 -14.05
C ALA A 236 11.74 11.77 -13.76
N ARG A 237 11.90 12.55 -12.69
CA ARG A 237 13.11 13.35 -12.45
C ARG A 237 13.84 12.89 -11.22
N VAL A 238 15.01 12.33 -11.46
CA VAL A 238 15.92 11.80 -10.46
C VAL A 238 17.34 12.27 -10.81
N VAL A 239 18.13 12.62 -9.80
CA VAL A 239 19.57 12.88 -9.95
C VAL A 239 20.31 11.64 -9.50
N ARG A 240 21.08 11.04 -10.42
CA ARG A 240 21.91 9.86 -10.13
C ARG A 240 23.35 10.29 -9.85
N ARG A 241 24.02 9.61 -8.96
CA ARG A 241 25.47 9.74 -8.79
C ARG A 241 26.15 9.07 -9.98
N ASP A 242 27.21 9.68 -10.49
CA ASP A 242 28.07 9.03 -11.48
C ASP A 242 28.63 7.74 -10.87
N SER A 243 28.59 6.66 -11.65
CA SER A 243 29.28 5.42 -11.29
C SER A 243 30.78 5.73 -11.19
N ALA A 244 31.35 5.50 -9.99
CA ALA A 244 32.78 5.70 -9.76
C ALA A 244 33.62 4.68 -10.54
#